data_fa5fe98e5e4a1599437d4d5f14f0ee0e
#
_entry.id   fa5fe98e5e4a1599437d4d5f14f0ee0e
#
_cell.length_a   1.000
_cell.length_b   1.000
_cell.length_c   1.000
_cell.angle_alpha   90.00
_cell.angle_beta   90.00
_cell.angle_gamma   90.00
#
_symmetry.space_group_name_H-M   'P 1'
#
loop_
_entity.id
_entity.type
_entity.pdbx_description
1 polymer ?
#
loop_
_entity_poly.entity_id
_entity_poly.type
_entity_poly.pdbx_seq_one_letter_code
_entity_poly.pdbx_strand_id
1 'polypeptide(L)'
;MNTGAKDTTATVPSPARDPRQADGSLAEARAAAWLEGRGLKVLARNYRVRGGEIDLVCRDGRTTVFVEVRLRRNGDFGGAAASITRKKQQRLILAARHWLQ
;
A
#
# COMPACT_ATOMS: atom_id res chain seq x y z
N MET A 1 2.40 4.95 -23.12
CA MET A 1 2.28 4.82 -22.47
C MET A 1 1.56 4.70 -21.76
N ASN A 2 1.24 4.60 -21.37
CA ASN A 2 0.67 4.56 -20.60
C ASN A 2 0.26 3.86 -20.08
N THR A 3 0.33 3.45 -20.24
CA THR A 3 0.10 2.51 -19.73
C THR A 3 -0.24 2.47 -18.45
N GLY A 4 0.33 2.95 -17.70
CA GLY A 4 0.02 2.80 -16.36
C GLY A 4 -1.37 3.05 -16.03
N ALA A 5 -1.96 3.74 -16.81
CA ALA A 5 -3.29 4.12 -16.53
C ALA A 5 -4.14 2.96 -16.20
N LYS A 6 -4.00 1.93 -16.89
CA LYS A 6 -4.86 0.91 -16.63
C LYS A 6 -4.64 0.28 -15.40
N ASP A 7 -3.50 0.40 -14.91
CA ASP A 7 -3.24 -0.25 -13.72
C ASP A 7 -4.10 0.16 -12.62
N THR A 8 -4.61 1.34 -12.67
CA THR A 8 -5.38 1.76 -11.55
C THR A 8 -6.59 0.95 -11.37
N THR A 9 -7.04 0.31 -12.39
CA THR A 9 -8.22 -0.47 -12.18
C THR A 9 -7.96 -1.61 -11.27
N ALA A 10 -6.75 -2.02 -11.19
CA ALA A 10 -6.46 -3.11 -10.31
C ALA A 10 -6.66 -2.76 -8.89
N THR A 11 -6.81 -1.52 -8.59
CA THR A 11 -6.98 -1.15 -7.22
C THR A 11 -8.39 -1.37 -6.74
N VAL A 12 -9.27 -1.72 -7.58
CA VAL A 12 -10.62 -1.95 -7.14
C VAL A 12 -10.61 -3.09 -6.15
N PRO A 13 -11.05 -2.85 -4.95
CA PRO A 13 -11.00 -3.89 -3.94
C PRO A 13 -11.98 -4.98 -4.24
N SER A 14 -11.56 -6.16 -3.99
CA SER A 14 -12.47 -7.24 -4.09
C SER A 14 -13.37 -7.23 -2.93
N PRO A 15 -14.48 -7.83 -3.03
CA PRO A 15 -15.41 -7.91 -1.93
C PRO A 15 -14.75 -8.58 -0.76
N ALA A 16 -15.01 -8.10 0.37
CA ALA A 16 -14.44 -8.67 1.56
C ALA A 16 -14.89 -10.09 1.73
N ARG A 17 -14.05 -10.87 2.27
CA ARG A 17 -14.40 -12.19 2.51
C ARG A 17 -14.14 -12.55 3.91
N ASP A 18 -13.06 -12.14 4.46
CA ASP A 18 -12.67 -12.53 5.79
C ASP A 18 -12.79 -11.31 6.67
N PRO A 19 -13.55 -11.36 7.77
CA PRO A 19 -13.70 -10.19 8.64
C PRO A 19 -12.38 -9.62 9.11
N ARG A 20 -11.39 -10.46 9.29
CA ARG A 20 -10.10 -9.95 9.72
C ARG A 20 -9.43 -9.16 8.65
N GLN A 21 -9.67 -9.54 7.40
CA GLN A 21 -9.11 -8.81 6.29
C GLN A 21 -9.90 -7.55 6.01
N ALA A 22 -11.15 -7.54 6.39
CA ALA A 22 -11.98 -6.39 6.12
C ALA A 22 -11.41 -5.15 6.78
N ASP A 23 -10.90 -5.28 8.01
CA ASP A 23 -10.33 -4.13 8.69
C ASP A 23 -9.12 -3.61 7.95
N GLY A 24 -8.26 -4.51 7.50
CA GLY A 24 -7.09 -4.11 6.75
C GLY A 24 -7.47 -3.48 5.43
N SER A 25 -8.45 -4.04 4.75
CA SER A 25 -8.88 -3.49 3.48
C SER A 25 -9.45 -2.10 3.65
N LEU A 26 -10.18 -1.87 4.73
CA LEU A 26 -10.75 -0.57 4.98
C LEU A 26 -9.66 0.45 5.25
N ALA A 27 -8.66 0.06 6.04
CA ALA A 27 -7.56 0.96 6.32
C ALA A 27 -6.81 1.31 5.04
N GLU A 28 -6.62 0.34 4.17
CA GLU A 28 -5.95 0.60 2.91
C GLU A 28 -6.78 1.50 2.03
N ALA A 29 -8.09 1.29 2.01
CA ALA A 29 -8.95 2.14 1.20
C ALA A 29 -8.91 3.57 1.68
N ARG A 30 -8.91 3.77 3.00
CA ARG A 30 -8.84 5.10 3.56
C ARG A 30 -7.50 5.75 3.25
N ALA A 31 -6.43 4.99 3.36
CA ALA A 31 -5.12 5.52 3.05
C ALA A 31 -5.03 5.90 1.59
N ALA A 32 -5.59 5.07 0.71
CA ALA A 32 -5.56 5.37 -0.70
C ALA A 32 -6.32 6.65 -1.01
N ALA A 33 -7.50 6.80 -0.42
CA ALA A 33 -8.29 8.00 -0.65
C ALA A 33 -7.56 9.23 -0.14
N TRP A 34 -6.93 9.12 1.01
CA TRP A 34 -6.20 10.24 1.59
C TRP A 34 -5.04 10.64 0.68
N LEU A 35 -4.31 9.66 0.19
CA LEU A 35 -3.18 9.94 -0.69
C LEU A 35 -3.63 10.54 -2.01
N GLU A 36 -4.73 10.05 -2.54
CA GLU A 36 -5.26 10.62 -3.77
C GLU A 36 -5.70 12.05 -3.57
N GLY A 37 -6.23 12.35 -2.40
CA GLY A 37 -6.61 13.72 -2.09
C GLY A 37 -5.42 14.64 -2.02
N ARG A 38 -4.22 14.10 -1.84
CA ARG A 38 -3.01 14.91 -1.82
C ARG A 38 -2.27 14.87 -3.14
N GLY A 39 -2.89 14.36 -4.16
CA GLY A 39 -2.31 14.42 -5.49
C GLY A 39 -1.55 13.20 -5.95
N LEU A 40 -1.48 12.18 -5.13
CA LEU A 40 -0.81 10.98 -5.56
C LEU A 40 -1.77 10.10 -6.33
N LYS A 41 -1.22 9.30 -7.21
CA LYS A 41 -2.03 8.38 -7.96
C LYS A 41 -1.75 6.98 -7.44
N VAL A 42 -2.79 6.25 -7.08
CA VAL A 42 -2.62 4.88 -6.59
C VAL A 42 -2.55 3.97 -7.80
N LEU A 43 -1.44 3.29 -7.94
CA LEU A 43 -1.20 2.40 -9.06
C LEU A 43 -1.58 0.96 -8.75
N ALA A 44 -1.38 0.54 -7.53
CA ALA A 44 -1.68 -0.84 -7.17
C ALA A 44 -1.92 -0.94 -5.68
N ARG A 45 -2.68 -1.93 -5.29
CA ARG A 45 -2.94 -2.24 -3.89
C ARG A 45 -2.59 -3.69 -3.65
N ASN A 46 -2.01 -3.95 -2.51
CA ASN A 46 -1.67 -5.32 -2.12
C ASN A 46 -0.80 -6.01 -3.16
N TYR A 47 0.25 -5.32 -3.53
CA TYR A 47 1.19 -5.89 -4.48
C TYR A 47 2.05 -6.93 -3.77
N ARG A 48 2.01 -8.15 -4.23
CA ARG A 48 2.72 -9.23 -3.59
C ARG A 48 3.62 -9.98 -4.53
N VAL A 49 4.77 -10.35 -4.02
CA VAL A 49 5.70 -11.20 -4.74
C VAL A 49 6.17 -12.21 -3.74
N ARG A 50 6.91 -13.19 -4.22
CA ARG A 50 7.44 -14.19 -3.32
C ARG A 50 8.35 -13.51 -2.31
N GLY A 51 8.00 -13.60 -1.05
CA GLY A 51 8.82 -13.04 0.00
C GLY A 51 8.64 -11.57 0.25
N GLY A 52 7.72 -10.91 -0.43
CA GLY A 52 7.55 -9.48 -0.22
C GLY A 52 6.14 -9.02 -0.49
N GLU A 53 5.82 -7.85 0.04
CA GLU A 53 4.54 -7.25 -0.24
C GLU A 53 4.55 -5.76 0.05
N ILE A 54 3.70 -5.03 -0.64
CA ILE A 54 3.53 -3.61 -0.46
C ILE A 54 2.05 -3.33 -0.41
N ASP A 55 1.62 -2.56 0.58
CA ASP A 55 0.20 -2.28 0.71
C ASP A 55 -0.31 -1.39 -0.40
N LEU A 56 0.41 -0.33 -0.73
CA LEU A 56 0.02 0.55 -1.82
C LEU A 56 1.24 0.96 -2.60
N VAL A 57 1.09 1.01 -3.91
CA VAL A 57 2.12 1.57 -4.78
C VAL A 57 1.51 2.80 -5.42
N CYS A 58 2.13 3.93 -5.24
CA CYS A 58 1.59 5.19 -5.73
C CYS A 58 2.59 5.93 -6.58
N ARG A 59 2.10 6.93 -7.27
CA ARG A 59 2.95 7.79 -8.05
C ARG A 59 2.70 9.24 -7.69
N ASP A 60 3.76 9.97 -7.48
CA ASP A 60 3.71 11.39 -7.21
C ASP A 60 4.53 12.04 -8.31
N GLY A 61 3.87 12.48 -9.36
CA GLY A 61 4.58 12.99 -10.51
C GLY A 61 5.38 11.88 -11.15
N ARG A 62 6.68 11.98 -11.06
CA ARG A 62 7.54 10.94 -11.61
C ARG A 62 8.09 10.00 -10.55
N THR A 63 7.74 10.25 -9.32
CA THR A 63 8.28 9.46 -8.22
C THR A 63 7.33 8.34 -7.85
N THR A 64 7.87 7.14 -7.76
CA THR A 64 7.09 6.02 -7.27
C THR A 64 7.20 6.00 -5.76
N VAL A 65 6.08 5.87 -5.10
CA VAL A 65 6.03 5.89 -3.64
C VAL A 65 5.43 4.58 -3.16
N PHE A 66 6.17 3.88 -2.31
CA PHE A 66 5.71 2.62 -1.77
C PHE A 66 5.21 2.87 -0.35
N VAL A 67 4.00 2.48 -0.08
CA VAL A 67 3.32 2.84 1.15
C VAL A 67 2.96 1.60 1.95
N GLU A 68 3.28 1.67 3.24
CA GLU A 68 2.89 0.63 4.16
C GLU A 68 1.80 1.22 5.03
N VAL A 69 0.64 0.58 5.07
CA VAL A 69 -0.48 1.06 5.84
C VAL A 69 -0.49 0.34 7.18
N ARG A 70 -0.52 1.12 8.25
CA ARG A 70 -0.54 0.54 9.59
C ARG A 70 -1.85 0.85 10.26
N LEU A 71 -2.46 -0.17 10.79
CA LEU A 71 -3.68 0.00 11.54
C LEU A 71 -3.32 0.26 12.97
N ARG A 72 -3.79 1.37 13.51
CA ARG A 72 -3.51 1.70 14.89
C ARG A 72 -4.67 1.42 15.77
N ARG A 73 -4.38 1.13 17.01
CA ARG A 73 -5.43 0.90 17.97
C ARG A 73 -5.21 1.71 19.18
N ASN A 74 -6.28 2.12 19.79
CA ASN A 74 -6.20 2.74 21.09
C ASN A 74 -5.18 3.81 21.27
N GLY A 75 -5.09 4.70 20.48
CA GLY A 75 -4.19 5.77 20.73
C GLY A 75 -2.73 5.41 20.76
N ASP A 76 -2.38 4.36 20.12
CA ASP A 76 -1.01 3.99 20.00
C ASP A 76 -0.39 4.93 18.99
N PHE A 77 0.03 6.09 19.44
CA PHE A 77 0.56 7.10 18.57
C PHE A 77 2.05 6.98 18.46
N GLY A 78 2.63 7.66 17.61
CA GLY A 78 4.04 7.75 17.52
C GLY A 78 4.76 6.42 17.52
N GLY A 79 4.55 5.66 18.53
CA GLY A 79 5.21 4.39 18.66
C GLY A 79 4.95 3.50 17.47
N ALA A 80 3.73 3.52 16.99
CA ALA A 80 3.40 2.68 15.86
C ALA A 80 4.16 3.08 14.63
N ALA A 81 4.33 4.36 14.44
CA ALA A 81 5.02 4.83 13.25
C ALA A 81 6.47 4.40 13.26
N ALA A 82 7.03 4.28 14.43
CA ALA A 82 8.43 3.94 14.53
C ALA A 82 8.66 2.45 14.56
N SER A 83 7.63 1.67 14.54
CA SER A 83 7.80 0.25 14.81
C SER A 83 7.71 -0.66 13.63
N ILE A 84 8.04 -0.19 12.45
CA ILE A 84 8.11 -1.08 11.32
C ILE A 84 9.32 -1.95 11.51
N THR A 85 9.11 -3.25 11.61
CA THR A 85 10.20 -4.16 11.90
C THR A 85 11.13 -4.27 10.72
N ARG A 86 12.33 -4.70 11.00
CA ARG A 86 13.29 -4.92 9.95
C ARG A 86 12.76 -5.94 8.94
N LYS A 87 12.09 -6.95 9.44
CA LYS A 87 11.56 -7.97 8.56
C LYS A 87 10.54 -7.38 7.59
N LYS A 88 9.67 -6.52 8.08
CA LYS A 88 8.71 -5.88 7.20
C LYS A 88 9.38 -4.96 6.22
N GLN A 89 10.40 -4.25 6.66
CA GLN A 89 11.15 -3.39 5.74
C GLN A 89 11.77 -4.20 4.63
N GLN A 90 12.34 -5.35 4.97
CA GLN A 90 12.96 -6.18 3.96
C GLN A 90 11.94 -6.71 2.96
N ARG A 91 10.77 -7.07 3.45
CA ARG A 91 9.73 -7.56 2.56
C ARG A 91 9.25 -6.46 1.63
N LEU A 92 9.16 -5.25 2.13
CA LEU A 92 8.75 -4.14 1.31
C LEU A 92 9.83 -3.82 0.27
N ILE A 93 11.08 -3.84 0.67
CA ILE A 93 12.16 -3.55 -0.26
C ILE A 93 12.21 -4.58 -1.37
N LEU A 94 12.03 -5.84 -1.02
CA LEU A 94 12.04 -6.89 -2.02
C LEU A 94 10.94 -6.67 -3.05
N ALA A 95 9.74 -6.38 -2.59
CA ALA A 95 8.63 -6.15 -3.50
C ALA A 95 8.86 -4.88 -4.32
N ALA A 96 9.43 -3.86 -3.72
CA ALA A 96 9.68 -2.62 -4.42
C ALA A 96 10.69 -2.82 -5.55
N ARG A 97 11.72 -3.60 -5.28
CA ARG A 97 12.68 -3.90 -6.33
C ARG A 97 12.03 -4.64 -7.48
N HIS A 98 11.14 -5.54 -7.13
CA HIS A 98 10.45 -6.31 -8.15
C HIS A 98 9.57 -5.38 -8.99
N TRP A 99 8.90 -4.46 -8.34
CA TRP A 99 8.04 -3.52 -9.05
C TRP A 99 8.83 -2.67 -10.03
N LEU A 100 10.02 -2.27 -9.62
CA LEU A 100 10.83 -1.36 -10.42
C LEU A 100 11.58 -2.02 -11.57
N GLN A 101 11.51 -3.32 -11.68
CA GLN A 101 12.19 -4.00 -12.78
C GLN A 101 11.56 -3.72 -14.13
#